data_08ee07374eea68300f35f28196b1cbcc
#
_entry.id   08ee07374eea68300f35f28196b1cbcc
#
_cell.length_a   1.000
_cell.length_b   1.000
_cell.length_c   1.000
_cell.angle_alpha   90.00
_cell.angle_beta   90.00
_cell.angle_gamma   90.00
#
_symmetry.space_group_name_H-M   'P 1'
#
loop_
_entity.id
_entity.type
_entity.pdbx_description
1 polymer ?
#
loop_
_entity_poly.entity_id
_entity_poly.type
_entity_poly.pdbx_seq_one_letter_code
_entity_poly.pdbx_strand_id
1 'polypeptide(L)'
;MKDRLKEGGIATFWLPINQLKVEEAEAILRAFHNAFSNASVWANADEQWIMMGIKGLGRSVSEEEVRRLWSEPATGQDLRRIGVEVPQQLGALFLMDGGEIDRITQDIAPLTDNYPKRLTDEPWNEKANFRFAATYMDAFVRRVSFSLVTIDQPDLAGDAK
;
A
#
# COMPACT_ATOMS: atom_id res chain seq x y z
N MET A 1 -3.19 17.78 -8.70
CA MET A 1 -3.65 17.28 -7.38
C MET A 1 -2.71 17.72 -6.26
N LYS A 2 -1.42 17.36 -6.28
CA LYS A 2 -0.43 17.69 -5.23
C LYS A 2 -0.40 19.18 -4.83
N ASP A 3 -0.42 20.07 -5.81
CA ASP A 3 -0.32 21.53 -5.57
C ASP A 3 -1.51 22.12 -4.79
N ARG A 4 -2.63 21.40 -4.77
CA ARG A 4 -3.84 21.79 -4.03
C ARG A 4 -3.84 21.30 -2.58
N LEU A 5 -2.93 20.39 -2.22
CA LEU A 5 -2.78 19.93 -0.84
C LEU A 5 -1.99 20.95 -0.01
N LYS A 6 -2.33 21.07 1.27
CA LYS A 6 -1.48 21.74 2.27
C LYS A 6 -0.28 20.84 2.59
N GLU A 7 0.78 21.40 3.16
CA GLU A 7 1.88 20.60 3.70
C GLU A 7 1.37 19.59 4.73
N GLY A 8 1.84 18.36 4.64
CA GLY A 8 1.32 17.22 5.42
C GLY A 8 -0.03 16.67 4.93
N GLY A 9 -0.63 17.28 3.90
CA GLY A 9 -1.87 16.78 3.31
C GLY A 9 -1.67 15.45 2.60
N ILE A 10 -2.68 14.57 2.70
CA ILE A 10 -2.65 13.22 2.16
C ILE A 10 -3.54 13.15 0.92
N ALA A 11 -3.03 12.56 -0.14
CA ALA A 11 -3.81 12.11 -1.29
C ALA A 11 -3.95 10.59 -1.25
N THR A 12 -5.14 10.09 -1.50
CA THR A 12 -5.38 8.68 -1.71
C THR A 12 -5.96 8.45 -3.10
N PHE A 13 -5.61 7.33 -3.71
CA PHE A 13 -6.14 6.93 -5.00
C PHE A 13 -6.42 5.43 -4.99
N TRP A 14 -7.62 5.05 -5.39
CA TRP A 14 -8.02 3.66 -5.50
C TRP A 14 -7.48 3.05 -6.81
N LEU A 15 -6.86 1.87 -6.70
CA LEU A 15 -6.28 1.13 -7.80
C LEU A 15 -6.90 -0.28 -7.85
N PRO A 16 -7.94 -0.47 -8.69
CA PRO A 16 -8.61 -1.77 -8.83
C PRO A 16 -7.78 -2.71 -9.71
N ILE A 17 -6.89 -3.49 -9.11
CA ILE A 17 -5.98 -4.40 -9.84
C ILE A 17 -6.74 -5.43 -10.66
N ASN A 18 -7.89 -5.88 -10.17
CA ASN A 18 -8.75 -6.83 -10.88
C ASN A 18 -9.45 -6.27 -12.12
N GLN A 19 -9.33 -4.97 -12.40
CA GLN A 19 -9.95 -4.29 -13.54
C GLN A 19 -8.94 -3.67 -14.50
N LEU A 20 -7.65 -3.77 -14.21
CA LEU A 20 -6.57 -3.15 -14.96
C LEU A 20 -5.65 -4.22 -15.53
N LYS A 21 -5.06 -3.94 -16.68
CA LYS A 21 -3.89 -4.72 -17.14
C LYS A 21 -2.69 -4.39 -16.25
N VAL A 22 -1.73 -5.29 -16.18
CA VAL A 22 -0.52 -5.08 -15.36
C VAL A 22 0.19 -3.80 -15.77
N GLU A 23 0.39 -3.57 -17.06
CA GLU A 23 1.06 -2.39 -17.61
C GLU A 23 0.29 -1.09 -17.31
N GLU A 24 -1.04 -1.17 -17.22
CA GLU A 24 -1.88 -0.02 -16.84
C GLU A 24 -1.71 0.28 -15.35
N ALA A 25 -1.72 -0.74 -14.51
CA ALA A 25 -1.51 -0.60 -13.08
C ALA A 25 -0.11 -0.02 -12.78
N GLU A 26 0.93 -0.55 -13.44
CA GLU A 26 2.30 -0.04 -13.31
C GLU A 26 2.44 1.41 -13.80
N ALA A 27 1.79 1.77 -14.90
CA ALA A 27 1.79 3.14 -15.40
C ALA A 27 1.07 4.13 -14.46
N ILE A 28 0.01 3.69 -13.78
CA ILE A 28 -0.69 4.48 -12.76
C ILE A 28 0.18 4.60 -11.50
N LEU A 29 0.80 3.52 -11.05
CA LEU A 29 1.75 3.53 -9.93
C LEU A 29 2.90 4.50 -10.21
N ARG A 30 3.47 4.45 -11.43
CA ARG A 30 4.54 5.37 -11.85
C ARG A 30 4.08 6.82 -11.84
N ALA A 31 2.92 7.11 -12.38
CA ALA A 31 2.37 8.47 -12.40
C ALA A 31 2.13 9.02 -11.00
N PHE A 32 1.62 8.18 -10.10
CA PHE A 32 1.38 8.56 -8.71
C PHE A 32 2.70 8.76 -7.96
N HIS A 33 3.68 7.89 -8.15
CA HIS A 33 5.01 8.01 -7.55
C HIS A 33 5.75 9.27 -8.03
N ASN A 34 5.65 9.63 -9.30
CA ASN A 34 6.21 10.89 -9.82
C ASN A 34 5.62 12.12 -9.15
N ALA A 35 4.35 12.06 -8.74
CA ALA A 35 3.72 13.12 -7.96
C ALA A 35 4.12 13.07 -6.47
N PHE A 36 4.22 11.88 -5.90
CA PHE A 36 4.49 11.64 -4.48
C PHE A 36 5.60 10.61 -4.32
N SER A 37 6.85 11.06 -4.20
CA SER A 37 8.01 10.16 -4.03
C SER A 37 7.96 9.34 -2.73
N ASN A 38 7.16 9.75 -1.76
CA ASN A 38 6.87 9.05 -0.53
C ASN A 38 5.56 8.21 -0.60
N ALA A 39 5.15 7.84 -1.81
CA ALA A 39 3.96 7.03 -2.00
C ALA A 39 4.08 5.68 -1.29
N SER A 40 2.94 5.17 -0.88
CA SER A 40 2.79 3.81 -0.36
C SER A 40 1.56 3.16 -0.96
N VAL A 41 1.56 1.84 -1.05
CA VAL A 41 0.44 1.04 -1.55
C VAL A 41 -0.02 0.08 -0.46
N TRP A 42 -1.32 0.00 -0.31
CA TRP A 42 -1.99 -0.78 0.72
C TRP A 42 -3.02 -1.70 0.07
N ALA A 43 -3.07 -2.94 0.52
CA ALA A 43 -4.08 -3.89 0.09
C ALA A 43 -5.42 -3.59 0.75
N ASN A 44 -6.47 -4.01 0.07
CA ASN A 44 -7.81 -4.18 0.62
C ASN A 44 -8.34 -5.54 0.15
N ALA A 45 -9.58 -5.88 0.49
CA ALA A 45 -10.23 -7.08 -0.01
C ALA A 45 -10.32 -7.10 -1.55
N ASP A 46 -10.36 -8.29 -2.14
CA ASP A 46 -10.67 -8.51 -3.56
C ASP A 46 -9.75 -7.79 -4.56
N GLU A 47 -8.43 -7.82 -4.32
CA GLU A 47 -7.45 -7.21 -5.22
C GLU A 47 -7.69 -5.70 -5.45
N GLN A 48 -8.24 -5.04 -4.47
CA GLN A 48 -8.40 -3.60 -4.43
C GLN A 48 -7.21 -2.98 -3.70
N TRP A 49 -6.47 -2.14 -4.37
CA TRP A 49 -5.32 -1.46 -3.77
C TRP A 49 -5.63 0.02 -3.55
N ILE A 50 -4.99 0.59 -2.55
CA ILE A 50 -5.07 2.01 -2.25
C ILE A 50 -3.66 2.58 -2.27
N MET A 51 -3.41 3.53 -3.15
CA MET A 51 -2.20 4.35 -3.14
C MET A 51 -2.39 5.52 -2.19
N MET A 52 -1.37 5.82 -1.41
CA MET A 52 -1.35 6.95 -0.48
C MET A 52 -0.08 7.76 -0.71
N GLY A 53 -0.19 9.08 -0.81
CA GLY A 53 0.95 9.99 -0.92
C GLY A 53 0.76 11.20 -0.03
N ILE A 54 1.84 11.72 0.55
CA ILE A 54 1.83 12.86 1.47
C ILE A 54 2.56 14.02 0.80
N LYS A 55 1.99 15.23 0.87
CA LYS A 55 2.69 16.43 0.43
C LYS A 55 3.73 16.85 1.45
N GLY A 56 4.95 17.09 0.98
CA GLY A 56 6.08 17.44 1.82
C GLY A 56 6.85 16.23 2.31
N LEU A 57 7.75 16.43 3.25
CA LEU A 57 8.51 15.35 3.87
C LEU A 57 7.58 14.56 4.80
N GLY A 58 7.28 13.33 4.42
CA GLY A 58 6.61 12.39 5.29
C GLY A 58 7.43 12.19 6.56
N ARG A 59 6.83 12.41 7.72
CA ARG A 59 7.45 11.97 8.96
C ARG A 59 7.24 10.46 9.12
N SER A 60 8.22 9.78 9.66
CA SER A 60 8.00 8.41 10.13
C SER A 60 7.02 8.43 11.31
N VAL A 61 6.07 7.52 11.29
CA VAL A 61 5.16 7.30 12.41
C VAL A 61 5.80 6.25 13.31
N SER A 62 5.92 6.54 14.59
CA SER A 62 6.47 5.59 15.56
C SER A 62 5.44 4.51 15.90
N GLU A 63 5.92 3.35 16.32
CA GLU A 63 5.05 2.27 16.80
C GLU A 63 4.16 2.72 17.97
N GLU A 64 4.70 3.52 18.89
CA GLU A 64 3.95 4.09 20.02
C GLU A 64 2.80 4.99 19.54
N GLU A 65 3.02 5.82 18.52
CA GLU A 65 1.97 6.65 17.94
C GLU A 65 0.87 5.80 17.30
N VAL A 66 1.24 4.73 16.61
CA VAL A 66 0.27 3.79 16.05
C VAL A 66 -0.52 3.11 17.16
N ARG A 67 0.14 2.56 18.17
CA ARG A 67 -0.53 1.91 19.33
C ARG A 67 -1.48 2.84 20.06
N ARG A 68 -1.13 4.11 20.19
CA ARG A 68 -1.98 5.12 20.83
C ARG A 68 -3.34 5.27 20.16
N LEU A 69 -3.42 5.13 18.83
CA LEU A 69 -4.69 5.20 18.09
C LEU A 69 -5.70 4.16 18.58
N TRP A 70 -5.24 2.94 18.89
CA TRP A 70 -6.11 1.89 19.46
C TRP A 70 -6.49 2.13 20.91
N SER A 71 -5.72 2.92 21.64
CA SER A 71 -5.98 3.31 23.02
C SER A 71 -6.98 4.47 23.12
N GLU A 72 -7.15 5.25 22.07
CA GLU A 72 -8.15 6.32 22.02
C GLU A 72 -9.56 5.74 21.91
N PRO A 73 -10.49 6.07 22.82
CA PRO A 73 -11.80 5.43 22.88
C PRO A 73 -12.58 5.48 21.56
N ALA A 74 -12.63 6.64 20.90
CA ALA A 74 -13.36 6.82 19.65
C ALA A 74 -12.68 6.07 18.50
N THR A 75 -11.40 6.33 18.26
CA THR A 75 -10.63 5.73 17.15
C THR A 75 -10.52 4.22 17.30
N GLY A 76 -10.16 3.74 18.50
CA GLY A 76 -10.04 2.32 18.77
C GLY A 76 -11.36 1.56 18.65
N GLN A 77 -12.50 2.20 19.02
CA GLN A 77 -13.81 1.62 18.84
C GLN A 77 -14.17 1.49 17.35
N ASP A 78 -13.92 2.54 16.56
CA ASP A 78 -14.21 2.53 15.12
C ASP A 78 -13.35 1.53 14.38
N LEU A 79 -12.06 1.42 14.71
CA LEU A 79 -11.16 0.41 14.13
C LEU A 79 -11.65 -1.01 14.42
N ARG A 80 -11.99 -1.31 15.66
CA ARG A 80 -12.56 -2.62 16.04
C ARG A 80 -13.90 -2.90 15.35
N ARG A 81 -14.73 -1.87 15.16
CA ARG A 81 -16.02 -2.00 14.47
C ARG A 81 -15.87 -2.44 13.01
N ILE A 82 -14.77 -2.08 12.35
CA ILE A 82 -14.44 -2.53 10.99
C ILE A 82 -13.54 -3.77 10.95
N GLY A 83 -13.34 -4.43 12.09
CA GLY A 83 -12.57 -5.68 12.18
C GLY A 83 -11.06 -5.50 12.37
N VAL A 84 -10.58 -4.27 12.58
CA VAL A 84 -9.16 -3.99 12.86
C VAL A 84 -8.96 -3.89 14.37
N GLU A 85 -8.66 -5.02 14.98
CA GLU A 85 -8.57 -5.14 16.45
C GLU A 85 -7.21 -4.70 16.99
N VAL A 86 -6.16 -4.92 16.23
CA VAL A 86 -4.78 -4.64 16.60
C VAL A 86 -4.03 -3.90 15.48
N PRO A 87 -3.00 -3.08 15.82
CA PRO A 87 -2.21 -2.32 14.85
C PRO A 87 -1.60 -3.19 13.74
N GLN A 88 -1.23 -4.41 14.06
CA GLN A 88 -0.62 -5.36 13.16
C GLN A 88 -1.50 -5.71 11.97
N GLN A 89 -2.83 -5.77 12.17
CA GLN A 89 -3.78 -6.00 11.09
C GLN A 89 -3.75 -4.87 10.06
N LEU A 90 -3.56 -3.62 10.50
CA LEU A 90 -3.38 -2.50 9.58
C LEU A 90 -2.03 -2.60 8.86
N GLY A 91 -0.95 -2.90 9.58
CA GLY A 91 0.37 -3.14 8.97
C GLY A 91 0.35 -4.27 7.95
N ALA A 92 -0.51 -5.27 8.19
CA ALA A 92 -0.74 -6.39 7.28
C ALA A 92 -1.34 -5.98 5.92
N LEU A 93 -1.85 -4.80 5.77
CA LEU A 93 -2.36 -4.27 4.50
C LEU A 93 -1.27 -3.55 3.68
N PHE A 94 -0.11 -3.26 4.25
CA PHE A 94 0.96 -2.55 3.55
C PHE A 94 1.63 -3.45 2.51
N LEU A 95 1.67 -3.03 1.25
CA LEU A 95 2.24 -3.78 0.13
C LEU A 95 3.63 -3.30 -0.26
N MET A 96 3.79 -2.00 -0.47
CA MET A 96 5.04 -1.42 -0.96
C MET A 96 5.18 0.06 -0.59
N ASP A 97 6.40 0.50 -0.46
CA ASP A 97 6.78 1.91 -0.30
C ASP A 97 7.17 2.56 -1.65
N GLY A 98 7.55 3.84 -1.58
CA GLY A 98 7.97 4.58 -2.77
C GLY A 98 9.21 4.00 -3.43
N GLY A 99 10.14 3.42 -2.67
CA GLY A 99 11.34 2.78 -3.22
C GLY A 99 11.01 1.53 -4.02
N GLU A 100 10.10 0.70 -3.52
CA GLU A 100 9.64 -0.47 -4.23
C GLU A 100 8.81 -0.11 -5.46
N ILE A 101 7.95 0.92 -5.36
CA ILE A 101 7.20 1.44 -6.52
C ILE A 101 8.18 1.91 -7.60
N ASP A 102 9.21 2.68 -7.24
CA ASP A 102 10.22 3.13 -8.19
C ASP A 102 10.93 1.96 -8.87
N ARG A 103 11.33 0.97 -8.08
CA ARG A 103 12.03 -0.23 -8.57
C ARG A 103 11.24 -1.01 -9.62
N ILE A 104 9.96 -1.22 -9.39
CA ILE A 104 9.12 -2.04 -10.29
C ILE A 104 8.63 -1.27 -11.50
N THR A 105 8.63 0.07 -11.44
CA THR A 105 8.10 0.92 -12.50
C THR A 105 9.15 1.80 -13.17
N GLN A 106 10.46 1.58 -12.93
CA GLN A 106 11.55 2.42 -13.43
C GLN A 106 11.54 2.58 -14.96
N ASP A 107 11.21 1.50 -15.68
CA ASP A 107 11.18 1.47 -17.14
C ASP A 107 9.77 1.68 -17.72
N ILE A 108 8.81 2.00 -16.87
CA ILE A 108 7.40 2.18 -17.26
C ILE A 108 7.09 3.65 -17.50
N ALA A 109 6.53 3.94 -18.68
CA ALA A 109 6.03 5.28 -18.98
C ALA A 109 4.81 5.61 -18.10
N PRO A 110 4.81 6.76 -17.39
CA PRO A 110 3.69 7.12 -16.53
C PRO A 110 2.42 7.34 -17.32
N LEU A 111 1.28 7.06 -16.71
CA LEU A 111 -0.01 7.46 -17.27
C LEU A 111 -0.10 9.00 -17.26
N THR A 112 -0.55 9.58 -18.37
CA THR A 112 -0.77 11.03 -18.51
C THR A 112 -2.18 11.32 -19.00
N ASP A 113 -2.70 12.52 -18.72
CA ASP A 113 -4.05 12.95 -19.16
C ASP A 113 -4.25 12.87 -20.68
N ASN A 114 -3.17 13.09 -21.44
CA ASN A 114 -3.23 13.10 -22.91
C ASN A 114 -3.13 11.70 -23.54
N TYR A 115 -2.78 10.67 -22.74
CA TYR A 115 -2.63 9.30 -23.21
C TYR A 115 -3.26 8.33 -22.20
N PRO A 116 -4.60 8.30 -22.08
CA PRO A 116 -5.27 7.29 -21.29
C PRO A 116 -5.04 5.92 -21.95
N LYS A 117 -4.23 5.07 -21.36
CA LYS A 117 -3.85 3.74 -21.91
C LYS A 117 -5.01 2.74 -22.03
N ARG A 118 -6.21 3.10 -21.55
CA ARG A 118 -7.43 2.26 -21.64
C ARG A 118 -7.98 2.03 -23.05
N LEU A 119 -7.32 2.54 -24.08
CA LEU A 119 -7.76 2.38 -25.46
C LEU A 119 -7.04 1.24 -26.21
N THR A 120 -6.39 0.31 -25.50
CA THR A 120 -5.81 -0.85 -26.13
C THR A 120 -6.88 -1.94 -26.31
N ASP A 121 -7.07 -2.41 -27.55
CA ASP A 121 -7.97 -3.50 -27.91
C ASP A 121 -7.47 -4.89 -27.48
N GLU A 122 -6.39 -4.96 -26.71
CA GLU A 122 -5.88 -6.22 -26.20
C GLU A 122 -6.79 -6.82 -25.13
N PRO A 123 -7.08 -8.10 -25.22
CA PRO A 123 -7.94 -8.77 -24.24
C PRO A 123 -7.33 -8.73 -22.85
N TRP A 124 -8.19 -8.53 -21.85
CA TRP A 124 -7.81 -8.60 -20.44
C TRP A 124 -7.30 -9.99 -20.07
N ASN A 125 -6.17 -10.05 -19.34
CA ASN A 125 -5.54 -11.29 -18.93
C ASN A 125 -5.63 -11.48 -17.40
N GLU A 126 -6.69 -12.13 -16.96
CA GLU A 126 -6.95 -12.43 -15.56
C GLU A 126 -5.77 -13.13 -14.84
N LYS A 127 -5.12 -14.07 -15.54
CA LYS A 127 -3.98 -14.81 -14.97
C LYS A 127 -2.76 -13.92 -14.74
N ALA A 128 -2.51 -12.95 -15.62
CA ALA A 128 -1.40 -12.01 -15.48
C ALA A 128 -1.66 -11.08 -14.30
N ASN A 129 -2.87 -10.57 -14.16
CA ASN A 129 -3.26 -9.69 -13.06
C ASN A 129 -3.21 -10.41 -11.72
N PHE A 130 -3.74 -11.64 -11.65
CA PHE A 130 -3.66 -12.46 -10.45
C PHE A 130 -2.20 -12.73 -10.03
N ARG A 131 -1.31 -13.07 -10.98
CA ARG A 131 0.11 -13.28 -10.68
C ARG A 131 0.78 -12.00 -10.19
N PHE A 132 0.47 -10.87 -10.79
CA PHE A 132 0.98 -9.58 -10.36
C PHE A 132 0.56 -9.27 -8.93
N ALA A 133 -0.73 -9.37 -8.61
CA ALA A 133 -1.25 -9.18 -7.26
C ALA A 133 -0.64 -10.17 -6.26
N ALA A 134 -0.61 -11.46 -6.61
CA ALA A 134 -0.07 -12.52 -5.75
C ALA A 134 1.42 -12.33 -5.43
N THR A 135 2.22 -11.83 -6.37
CA THR A 135 3.65 -11.58 -6.16
C THR A 135 3.87 -10.62 -4.99
N TYR A 136 3.08 -9.54 -4.93
CA TYR A 136 3.22 -8.55 -3.86
C TYR A 136 2.58 -9.02 -2.56
N MET A 137 1.44 -9.70 -2.63
CA MET A 137 0.81 -10.25 -1.44
C MET A 137 1.66 -11.34 -0.78
N ASP A 138 2.30 -12.22 -1.54
CA ASP A 138 3.19 -13.25 -0.97
C ASP A 138 4.44 -12.67 -0.30
N ALA A 139 5.10 -11.70 -0.95
CA ALA A 139 6.25 -11.01 -0.38
C ALA A 139 5.87 -10.24 0.88
N PHE A 140 4.67 -9.72 0.91
CA PHE A 140 4.10 -8.99 2.02
C PHE A 140 3.77 -9.89 3.21
N VAL A 141 3.02 -10.97 3.03
CA VAL A 141 2.67 -11.92 4.08
C VAL A 141 3.93 -12.43 4.80
N ARG A 142 5.01 -12.72 4.05
CA ARG A 142 6.29 -13.11 4.64
C ARG A 142 6.96 -11.99 5.42
N ARG A 143 6.96 -10.76 4.89
CA ARG A 143 7.63 -9.60 5.52
C ARG A 143 6.90 -9.17 6.79
N VAL A 144 5.58 -9.14 6.77
CA VAL A 144 4.76 -8.75 7.94
C VAL A 144 4.74 -9.83 9.00
N SER A 145 4.54 -11.08 8.62
CA SER A 145 4.61 -12.19 9.58
C SER A 145 5.95 -12.23 10.30
N PHE A 146 7.05 -11.94 9.59
CA PHE A 146 8.38 -11.92 10.20
C PHE A 146 8.59 -10.71 11.12
N SER A 147 8.17 -9.52 10.71
CA SER A 147 8.33 -8.30 11.51
C SER A 147 7.45 -8.29 12.76
N LEU A 148 6.23 -8.80 12.66
CA LEU A 148 5.27 -8.79 13.76
C LEU A 148 5.61 -9.81 14.84
N VAL A 149 6.07 -11.00 14.43
CA VAL A 149 6.54 -12.02 15.38
C VAL A 149 7.79 -11.52 16.15
N THR A 150 8.63 -10.71 15.51
CA THR A 150 9.86 -10.20 16.15
C THR A 150 9.58 -9.02 17.09
N ILE A 151 8.51 -8.26 16.88
CA ILE A 151 8.19 -7.06 17.68
C ILE A 151 7.34 -7.40 18.91
N ASP A 152 6.38 -8.30 18.81
CA ASP A 152 5.39 -8.55 19.88
C ASP A 152 5.67 -9.74 20.79
N GLN A 153 6.74 -10.53 20.54
CA GLN A 153 7.06 -11.69 21.38
C GLN A 153 8.56 -11.81 21.68
N PRO A 154 9.12 -10.89 22.48
CA PRO A 154 10.49 -11.06 22.94
C PRO A 154 10.68 -12.34 23.79
N ASP A 155 9.62 -12.89 24.37
CA ASP A 155 9.67 -14.02 25.30
C ASP A 155 9.51 -15.39 24.63
N LEU A 156 9.04 -15.50 23.38
CA LEU A 156 8.92 -16.79 22.67
C LEU A 156 10.25 -17.28 22.08
N ALA A 157 11.27 -16.45 22.04
CA ALA A 157 12.63 -16.86 21.66
C ALA A 157 13.40 -17.57 22.79
N GLY A 158 12.83 -17.63 24.00
CA GLY A 158 13.48 -18.12 25.21
C GLY A 158 13.29 -19.60 25.53
N ASP A 159 12.27 -20.28 24.98
CA ASP A 159 11.88 -21.65 25.41
C ASP A 159 12.14 -22.75 24.38
N ALA A 160 13.03 -22.55 23.41
CA ALA A 160 13.58 -23.61 22.60
C ALA A 160 14.94 -24.07 23.20
N LYS A 161 14.87 -24.80 24.30
CA LYS A 161 15.95 -25.65 24.79
C LYS A 161 15.51 -27.10 24.78
#